data_a385ff473ac2b4eed9369c11464aa046
#
_entry.id   a385ff473ac2b4eed9369c11464aa046
#
_cell.length_a   1.000
_cell.length_b   1.000
_cell.length_c   1.000
_cell.angle_alpha   90.00
_cell.angle_beta   90.00
_cell.angle_gamma   90.00
#
_symmetry.space_group_name_H-M   'P 1'
#
loop_
_entity.id
_entity.type
_entity.pdbx_description
1 polymer ?
#
loop_
_entity_poly.entity_id
_entity_poly.type
_entity_poly.pdbx_seq_one_letter_code
_entity_poly.pdbx_strand_id
1 'polypeptide(L)'
;MTMETPMVIQSRSVSTEDIASIRELIGSNPSWHRTRLSRELCRQWGWFNHNGQVKDMACRTLLLKLEALGYVSLRKRQGPCPNAYRNRTIQYVFHDTTPIEGCLQDLLPLSIEVVKDTVSLFGFLLSRSLPMPRSMDQA
;
A
#
# COMPACT_ATOMS: atom_id res chain seq x y z
N MET A 1 -8.90 -14.61 33.39
CA MET A 1 -8.49 -13.19 33.46
C MET A 1 -9.55 -12.36 32.77
N THR A 2 -10.35 -11.69 33.55
CA THR A 2 -11.38 -10.77 33.07
C THR A 2 -10.70 -9.48 32.65
N MET A 3 -10.64 -9.25 31.35
CA MET A 3 -10.19 -7.98 30.78
C MET A 3 -11.35 -6.98 30.94
N GLU A 4 -11.31 -6.19 32.00
CA GLU A 4 -12.32 -5.15 32.28
C GLU A 4 -12.08 -3.84 31.52
N THR A 5 -10.95 -3.70 30.81
CA THR A 5 -10.65 -2.49 30.07
C THR A 5 -10.95 -2.67 28.60
N PRO A 6 -11.85 -1.88 28.00
CA PRO A 6 -12.09 -1.92 26.57
C PRO A 6 -10.81 -1.53 25.81
N MET A 7 -10.34 -2.45 24.98
CA MET A 7 -9.17 -2.21 24.13
C MET A 7 -9.55 -1.38 22.93
N VAL A 8 -8.88 -0.26 22.71
CA VAL A 8 -9.13 0.57 21.53
C VAL A 8 -8.18 0.17 20.39
N ILE A 9 -8.74 -0.31 19.30
CA ILE A 9 -8.00 -0.67 18.08
C ILE A 9 -8.64 0.04 16.88
N GLN A 10 -7.85 0.76 16.09
CA GLN A 10 -8.32 1.49 14.91
C GLN A 10 -9.51 2.42 15.21
N SER A 11 -9.40 3.17 16.32
CA SER A 11 -10.44 4.10 16.81
C SER A 11 -11.77 3.43 17.16
N ARG A 12 -11.77 2.11 17.36
CA ARG A 12 -12.92 1.33 17.84
C ARG A 12 -12.57 0.69 19.18
N SER A 13 -13.45 0.87 20.15
CA SER A 13 -13.42 0.10 21.40
C SER A 13 -13.89 -1.33 21.11
N VAL A 14 -13.12 -2.29 21.55
CA VAL A 14 -13.43 -3.73 21.40
C VAL A 14 -13.74 -4.27 22.79
N SER A 15 -14.96 -4.75 22.95
CA SER A 15 -15.41 -5.39 24.18
C SER A 15 -15.13 -6.90 24.18
N THR A 16 -15.28 -7.53 25.34
CA THR A 16 -15.24 -9.01 25.44
C THR A 16 -16.34 -9.68 24.64
N GLU A 17 -17.50 -9.04 24.52
CA GLU A 17 -18.63 -9.51 23.72
C GLU A 17 -18.31 -9.46 22.22
N ASP A 18 -17.62 -8.41 21.76
CA ASP A 18 -17.14 -8.32 20.39
C ASP A 18 -16.20 -9.48 20.06
N ILE A 19 -15.28 -9.82 20.99
CA ILE A 19 -14.35 -10.94 20.81
C ILE A 19 -15.10 -12.28 20.78
N ALA A 20 -16.12 -12.46 21.62
CA ALA A 20 -16.95 -13.64 21.61
C ALA A 20 -17.70 -13.80 20.28
N SER A 21 -18.30 -12.71 19.79
CA SER A 21 -18.99 -12.69 18.48
C SER A 21 -18.05 -13.00 17.32
N ILE A 22 -16.82 -12.49 17.36
CA ILE A 22 -15.79 -12.80 16.34
C ILE A 22 -15.45 -14.29 16.37
N ARG A 23 -15.26 -14.88 17.55
CA ARG A 23 -14.96 -16.31 17.70
C ARG A 23 -16.10 -17.18 17.20
N GLU A 24 -17.34 -16.82 17.49
CA GLU A 24 -18.53 -17.52 17.01
C GLU A 24 -18.61 -17.44 15.48
N LEU A 25 -18.38 -16.28 14.90
CA LEU A 25 -18.39 -16.10 13.45
C LEU A 25 -17.30 -16.93 12.74
N ILE A 26 -16.10 -17.00 13.33
CA ILE A 26 -15.01 -17.84 12.83
C ILE A 26 -15.38 -19.33 12.94
N GLY A 27 -15.93 -19.75 14.08
CA GLY A 27 -16.35 -21.14 14.31
C GLY A 27 -17.44 -21.60 13.36
N SER A 28 -18.42 -20.73 13.09
CA SER A 28 -19.52 -21.02 12.16
C SER A 28 -19.06 -21.06 10.70
N ASN A 29 -17.96 -20.39 10.37
CA ASN A 29 -17.50 -20.23 8.99
C ASN A 29 -15.99 -20.49 8.84
N PRO A 30 -15.50 -21.72 9.10
CA PRO A 30 -14.06 -22.03 9.10
C PRO A 30 -13.41 -21.86 7.72
N SER A 31 -14.22 -21.88 6.66
CA SER A 31 -13.74 -21.69 5.29
C SER A 31 -13.49 -20.23 4.90
N TRP A 32 -14.00 -19.30 5.68
CA TRP A 32 -13.89 -17.87 5.34
C TRP A 32 -12.47 -17.37 5.51
N HIS A 33 -12.00 -16.65 4.50
CA HIS A 33 -10.75 -15.93 4.57
C HIS A 33 -10.95 -14.56 5.26
N ARG A 34 -9.87 -13.98 5.75
CA ARG A 34 -9.87 -12.75 6.51
C ARG A 34 -10.64 -11.58 5.85
N THR A 35 -10.57 -11.46 4.53
CA THR A 35 -11.28 -10.41 3.79
C THR A 35 -12.79 -10.55 3.85
N ARG A 36 -13.31 -11.79 3.77
CA ARG A 36 -14.75 -12.04 3.88
C ARG A 36 -15.22 -11.81 5.31
N LEU A 37 -14.46 -12.33 6.27
CA LEU A 37 -14.71 -12.14 7.68
C LEU A 37 -14.76 -10.65 8.07
N SER A 38 -13.79 -9.86 7.63
CA SER A 38 -13.75 -8.42 7.95
C SER A 38 -14.92 -7.65 7.36
N ARG A 39 -15.35 -7.98 6.15
CA ARG A 39 -16.50 -7.33 5.52
C ARG A 39 -17.81 -7.65 6.27
N GLU A 40 -17.97 -8.88 6.69
CA GLU A 40 -19.16 -9.30 7.43
C GLU A 40 -19.22 -8.65 8.80
N LEU A 41 -18.11 -8.63 9.55
CA LEU A 41 -18.00 -7.92 10.81
C LEU A 41 -18.28 -6.42 10.67
N CYS A 42 -17.77 -5.78 9.63
CA CYS A 42 -18.06 -4.37 9.38
C CYS A 42 -19.57 -4.11 9.14
N ARG A 43 -20.26 -5.03 8.45
CA ARG A 43 -21.71 -4.93 8.25
C ARG A 43 -22.48 -5.10 9.57
N GLN A 44 -22.15 -6.13 10.34
CA GLN A 44 -22.78 -6.38 11.63
C GLN A 44 -22.58 -5.22 12.62
N TRP A 45 -21.40 -4.61 12.59
CA TRP A 45 -21.05 -3.52 13.47
C TRP A 45 -21.43 -2.13 12.94
N GLY A 46 -21.98 -2.03 11.74
CA GLY A 46 -22.25 -0.74 11.10
C GLY A 46 -20.99 0.10 10.88
N TRP A 47 -19.84 -0.54 10.66
CA TRP A 47 -18.56 0.15 10.56
C TRP A 47 -18.24 0.55 9.13
N PHE A 48 -18.71 1.75 8.77
CA PHE A 48 -18.60 2.33 7.44
C PHE A 48 -17.78 3.61 7.45
N ASN A 49 -17.23 3.96 6.31
CA ASN A 49 -16.67 5.27 6.03
C ASN A 49 -17.82 6.28 5.79
N HIS A 50 -17.46 7.57 5.79
CA HIS A 50 -18.41 8.63 5.42
C HIS A 50 -18.99 8.48 4.00
N ASN A 51 -18.30 7.76 3.11
CA ASN A 51 -18.76 7.43 1.75
C ASN A 51 -19.63 6.17 1.69
N GLY A 52 -20.07 5.63 2.82
CA GLY A 52 -20.88 4.40 2.88
C GLY A 52 -20.14 3.09 2.59
N GLN A 53 -18.83 3.13 2.39
CA GLN A 53 -18.04 1.93 2.17
C GLN A 53 -17.63 1.28 3.49
N VAL A 54 -17.61 -0.05 3.55
CA VAL A 54 -17.17 -0.82 4.72
C VAL A 54 -15.69 -0.58 5.01
N LYS A 55 -15.35 -0.37 6.27
CA LYS A 55 -13.95 -0.19 6.73
C LYS A 55 -13.21 -1.53 6.86
N ASP A 56 -13.24 -2.34 5.82
CA ASP A 56 -12.69 -3.71 5.83
C ASP A 56 -11.18 -3.76 6.10
N MET A 57 -10.41 -2.77 5.66
CA MET A 57 -8.98 -2.68 5.93
C MET A 57 -8.69 -2.45 7.41
N ALA A 58 -9.43 -1.54 8.05
CA ALA A 58 -9.31 -1.29 9.48
C ALA A 58 -9.72 -2.54 10.29
N CYS A 59 -10.80 -3.21 9.89
CA CYS A 59 -11.24 -4.45 10.50
C CYS A 59 -10.21 -5.58 10.33
N ARG A 60 -9.57 -5.72 9.16
CA ARG A 60 -8.48 -6.70 8.97
C ARG A 60 -7.30 -6.43 9.88
N THR A 61 -6.94 -5.17 10.09
CA THR A 61 -5.88 -4.79 11.04
C THR A 61 -6.28 -5.11 12.48
N LEU A 62 -7.54 -4.86 12.84
CA LEU A 62 -8.09 -5.23 14.14
C LEU A 62 -8.00 -6.74 14.37
N LEU A 63 -8.46 -7.55 13.42
CA LEU A 63 -8.39 -9.01 13.50
C LEU A 63 -6.97 -9.53 13.68
N LEU A 64 -5.99 -8.96 12.95
CA LEU A 64 -4.58 -9.32 13.10
C LEU A 64 -4.01 -8.97 14.48
N LYS A 65 -4.40 -7.81 15.03
CA LYS A 65 -3.98 -7.44 16.37
C LYS A 65 -4.57 -8.37 17.43
N LEU A 66 -5.85 -8.75 17.28
CA LEU A 66 -6.49 -9.72 18.17
C LEU A 66 -5.85 -11.11 18.07
N GLU A 67 -5.44 -11.52 16.87
CA GLU A 67 -4.69 -12.77 16.67
C GLU A 67 -3.31 -12.71 17.33
N ALA A 68 -2.57 -11.61 17.16
CA ALA A 68 -1.26 -11.41 17.79
C ALA A 68 -1.34 -11.42 19.33
N LEU A 69 -2.44 -10.95 19.88
CA LEU A 69 -2.72 -10.97 21.32
C LEU A 69 -3.30 -12.32 21.82
N GLY A 70 -3.53 -13.27 20.92
CA GLY A 70 -4.04 -14.60 21.25
C GLY A 70 -5.55 -14.68 21.52
N TYR A 71 -6.31 -13.63 21.25
CA TYR A 71 -7.76 -13.63 21.50
C TYR A 71 -8.56 -14.41 20.47
N VAL A 72 -8.09 -14.44 19.20
CA VAL A 72 -8.74 -15.14 18.09
C VAL A 72 -7.71 -15.94 17.30
N SER A 73 -8.17 -17.01 16.65
CA SER A 73 -7.35 -17.79 15.70
C SER A 73 -7.91 -17.62 14.30
N LEU A 74 -7.15 -17.02 13.43
CA LEU A 74 -7.55 -16.80 12.03
C LEU A 74 -7.03 -17.91 11.13
N ARG A 75 -7.75 -18.17 10.04
CA ARG A 75 -7.27 -19.11 9.02
C ARG A 75 -5.95 -18.63 8.43
N LYS A 76 -4.97 -19.51 8.41
CA LYS A 76 -3.68 -19.25 7.78
C LYS A 76 -3.88 -18.89 6.31
N ARG A 77 -3.08 -17.94 5.84
CA ARG A 77 -3.10 -17.52 4.45
C ARG A 77 -2.75 -18.68 3.53
N GLN A 78 -3.58 -18.93 2.53
CA GLN A 78 -3.32 -19.92 1.50
C GLN A 78 -2.48 -19.29 0.39
N GLY A 79 -1.21 -19.65 0.36
CA GLY A 79 -0.29 -19.27 -0.71
C GLY A 79 0.39 -17.90 -0.54
N PRO A 80 1.46 -17.68 -1.29
CA PRO A 80 2.14 -16.39 -1.35
C PRO A 80 1.23 -15.35 -1.98
N CYS A 81 1.32 -14.10 -1.54
CA CYS A 81 0.70 -13.00 -2.27
C CYS A 81 1.49 -12.77 -3.55
N PRO A 82 0.93 -13.00 -4.74
CA PRO A 82 1.58 -12.58 -5.96
C PRO A 82 1.59 -11.04 -5.98
N ASN A 83 2.54 -10.46 -5.27
CA ASN A 83 2.81 -9.05 -5.45
C ASN A 83 3.67 -8.94 -6.70
N ALA A 84 3.03 -8.69 -7.84
CA ALA A 84 3.71 -8.51 -9.12
C ALA A 84 4.81 -7.44 -9.07
N TYR A 85 4.70 -6.50 -8.13
CA TYR A 85 5.71 -5.44 -7.94
C TYR A 85 6.90 -5.90 -7.07
N ARG A 86 6.73 -6.89 -6.19
CA ARG A 86 7.79 -7.35 -5.29
C ARG A 86 8.94 -8.07 -6.01
N ASN A 87 8.63 -8.70 -7.14
CA ASN A 87 9.58 -9.47 -7.94
C ASN A 87 9.97 -8.73 -9.23
N ARG A 88 9.58 -7.47 -9.40
CA ARG A 88 10.12 -6.68 -10.50
C ARG A 88 11.57 -6.36 -10.23
N THR A 89 12.44 -6.97 -11.00
CA THR A 89 13.81 -6.50 -11.12
C THR A 89 13.74 -5.13 -11.78
N ILE A 90 13.93 -4.10 -10.98
CA ILE A 90 14.06 -2.74 -11.51
C ILE A 90 15.43 -2.73 -12.22
N GLN A 91 15.43 -2.69 -13.55
CA GLN A 91 16.66 -2.44 -14.28
C GLN A 91 17.09 -1.02 -13.94
N TYR A 92 18.24 -0.94 -13.28
CA TYR A 92 18.82 0.35 -12.98
C TYR A 92 19.30 0.99 -14.30
N VAL A 93 18.67 2.07 -14.68
CA VAL A 93 19.11 2.89 -15.80
C VAL A 93 20.08 3.92 -15.26
N PHE A 94 21.33 3.82 -15.68
CA PHE A 94 22.35 4.81 -15.33
C PHE A 94 21.94 6.17 -15.91
N HIS A 95 21.77 7.15 -15.07
CA HIS A 95 21.45 8.51 -15.45
C HIS A 95 22.21 9.47 -14.53
N ASP A 96 22.46 10.66 -15.05
CA ASP A 96 23.08 11.72 -14.26
C ASP A 96 22.13 12.17 -13.14
N THR A 97 22.60 12.08 -11.92
CA THR A 97 21.89 12.48 -10.70
C THR A 97 22.38 13.82 -10.14
N THR A 98 23.24 14.53 -10.86
CA THR A 98 23.72 15.85 -10.44
C THR A 98 22.52 16.79 -10.24
N PRO A 99 22.47 17.54 -9.13
CA PRO A 99 21.41 18.50 -8.92
C PRO A 99 21.39 19.53 -10.05
N ILE A 100 20.23 19.80 -10.61
CA ILE A 100 20.03 20.86 -11.59
C ILE A 100 19.75 22.14 -10.81
N GLU A 101 20.70 23.06 -10.81
CA GLU A 101 20.55 24.38 -10.19
C GLU A 101 20.28 25.42 -11.28
N GLY A 102 19.22 26.21 -11.11
CA GLY A 102 18.85 27.25 -12.07
C GLY A 102 17.42 27.74 -11.88
N CYS A 103 17.04 28.75 -12.66
CA CYS A 103 15.66 29.21 -12.72
C CYS A 103 14.80 28.31 -13.59
N LEU A 104 13.49 28.23 -13.29
CA LEU A 104 12.54 27.46 -14.11
C LEU A 104 12.53 27.92 -15.59
N GLN A 105 12.80 29.19 -15.85
CA GLN A 105 12.89 29.76 -17.18
C GLN A 105 14.05 29.19 -18.02
N ASP A 106 15.14 28.79 -17.35
CA ASP A 106 16.30 28.17 -18.02
C ASP A 106 16.01 26.74 -18.49
N LEU A 107 14.95 26.13 -17.95
CA LEU A 107 14.51 24.79 -18.30
C LEU A 107 13.42 24.75 -19.39
N LEU A 108 12.98 25.91 -19.85
CA LEU A 108 11.97 25.99 -20.93
C LEU A 108 12.60 25.79 -22.32
N PRO A 109 11.92 25.14 -23.28
CA PRO A 109 10.56 24.57 -23.17
C PRO A 109 10.56 23.20 -22.48
N LEU A 110 9.61 23.00 -21.55
CA LEU A 110 9.38 21.70 -20.92
C LEU A 110 8.40 20.87 -21.78
N SER A 111 8.81 19.68 -22.14
CA SER A 111 7.97 18.69 -22.82
C SER A 111 7.75 17.49 -21.91
N ILE A 112 6.48 17.12 -21.73
CA ILE A 112 6.11 15.93 -20.96
C ILE A 112 5.61 14.89 -21.96
N GLU A 113 6.34 13.79 -22.08
CA GLU A 113 5.98 12.69 -22.96
C GLU A 113 5.73 11.41 -22.17
N VAL A 114 4.72 10.65 -22.60
CA VAL A 114 4.43 9.35 -22.00
C VAL A 114 5.32 8.30 -22.63
N VAL A 115 6.23 7.74 -21.83
CA VAL A 115 7.08 6.63 -22.26
C VAL A 115 6.29 5.33 -22.22
N LYS A 116 6.04 4.72 -23.37
CA LYS A 116 5.22 3.50 -23.51
C LYS A 116 6.05 2.22 -23.45
N ASP A 117 7.32 2.27 -23.74
CA ASP A 117 8.22 1.12 -23.79
C ASP A 117 9.62 1.46 -23.26
N THR A 118 10.41 0.40 -23.02
CA THR A 118 11.76 0.54 -22.46
C THR A 118 12.72 1.20 -23.46
N VAL A 119 12.49 1.02 -24.76
CA VAL A 119 13.33 1.60 -25.82
C VAL A 119 13.12 3.10 -25.91
N SER A 120 11.88 3.55 -25.80
CA SER A 120 11.53 4.97 -25.73
C SER A 120 12.14 5.64 -24.51
N LEU A 121 12.19 4.95 -23.36
CA LEU A 121 12.86 5.45 -22.16
C LEU A 121 14.35 5.67 -22.38
N PHE A 122 15.03 4.70 -23.01
CA PHE A 122 16.45 4.81 -23.34
C PHE A 122 16.71 5.94 -24.33
N GLY A 123 15.91 6.04 -25.38
CA GLY A 123 16.00 7.11 -26.38
C GLY A 123 15.80 8.49 -25.75
N PHE A 124 14.84 8.63 -24.85
CA PHE A 124 14.57 9.86 -24.13
C PHE A 124 15.72 10.27 -23.19
N LEU A 125 16.31 9.33 -22.46
CA LEU A 125 17.44 9.59 -21.57
C LEU A 125 18.71 9.94 -22.35
N LEU A 126 18.95 9.30 -23.50
CA LEU A 126 20.10 9.58 -24.38
C LEU A 126 19.96 10.91 -25.12
N SER A 127 18.74 11.29 -25.53
CA SER A 127 18.49 12.55 -26.23
C SER A 127 18.64 13.78 -25.34
N ARG A 128 18.53 13.58 -24.02
CA ARG A 128 18.79 14.61 -22.98
C ARG A 128 20.22 14.64 -22.47
N SER A 129 21.16 13.99 -23.12
CA SER A 129 22.57 14.31 -22.93
C SER A 129 22.73 15.78 -23.24
N LEU A 130 22.96 16.56 -22.21
CA LEU A 130 23.13 18.02 -22.25
C LEU A 130 24.02 18.43 -23.43
N PRO A 131 23.72 19.54 -24.09
CA PRO A 131 24.62 20.08 -25.07
C PRO A 131 25.98 20.25 -24.40
N MET A 132 27.00 19.59 -24.95
CA MET A 132 28.38 19.77 -24.57
C MET A 132 28.64 21.28 -24.41
N PRO A 133 29.27 21.73 -23.33
CA PRO A 133 29.70 23.12 -23.26
C PRO A 133 30.56 23.34 -24.50
N ARG A 134 30.17 24.30 -25.33
CA ARG A 134 30.99 24.74 -26.43
C ARG A 134 32.34 25.11 -25.86
N SER A 135 33.35 24.36 -26.25
CA SER A 135 34.74 24.77 -26.01
C SER A 135 34.87 26.24 -26.45
N MET A 136 35.20 27.08 -25.50
CA MET A 136 35.71 28.39 -25.81
C MET A 136 37.03 28.15 -26.55
N ASP A 137 36.94 28.02 -27.88
CA ASP A 137 38.13 28.19 -28.70
C ASP A 137 38.48 29.68 -28.72
N GLN A 138 39.63 29.87 -28.30
CA GLN A 138 40.56 30.92 -28.29
C GLN A 138 40.48 31.89 -29.47
N ALA A 139 40.55 33.14 -29.19
CA ALA A 139 41.29 34.13 -29.99
C ALA A 139 42.18 34.92 -29.03
#